data_977d35f0226bee88d3fa7127fadd0b4e
#
_entry.id   977d35f0226bee88d3fa7127fadd0b4e
#
_cell.length_a   1.000
_cell.length_b   1.000
_cell.length_c   1.000
_cell.angle_alpha   90.00
_cell.angle_beta   90.00
_cell.angle_gamma   90.00
#
_symmetry.space_group_name_H-M   'P 1'
#
loop_
_entity.id
_entity.type
_entity.pdbx_description
1 polymer ?
#
loop_
_entity_poly.entity_id
_entity_poly.type
_entity_poly.pdbx_seq_one_letter_code
_entity_poly.pdbx_strand_id
1 'polypeptide(L)'
;MSELISVLLSVHNDEINIRKAIESILTQEYENIELLLLDDASTDNTYNVCEEYSYIDNRIKLFKNSENQGLTKSLNKLIKKSNGVFIARQDSDDISYKNRLMDQYNFLINSDFDICTSLAKIKDRSKVIPGFSKHLNPNITVKYKNPFIHGTLMIKSETLIKIGMYNENFYYAQDYKLFKDLIENKHKIKIIKKVLYEINMTDNISMKNK
;
A
#
# COMPACT_ATOMS: atom_id res chain seq x y z
N MET A 1 0.75 -22.24 10.95
CA MET A 1 1.60 -21.03 11.10
C MET A 1 1.00 -19.93 10.24
N SER A 2 1.02 -18.70 10.68
CA SER A 2 0.54 -17.55 9.91
C SER A 2 1.52 -17.24 8.77
N GLU A 3 1.02 -16.92 7.57
CA GLU A 3 1.84 -16.60 6.40
C GLU A 3 2.55 -15.27 6.56
N LEU A 4 3.76 -15.11 6.02
CA LEU A 4 4.47 -13.83 6.05
C LEU A 4 3.79 -12.80 5.15
N ILE A 5 3.59 -11.58 5.65
CA ILE A 5 3.13 -10.42 4.88
C ILE A 5 4.30 -9.45 4.69
N SER A 6 4.64 -9.15 3.43
CA SER A 6 5.58 -8.08 3.09
C SER A 6 4.83 -6.76 2.95
N VAL A 7 5.05 -5.83 3.87
CA VAL A 7 4.50 -4.47 3.77
C VAL A 7 5.49 -3.59 2.99
N LEU A 8 5.03 -2.99 1.90
CA LEU A 8 5.86 -2.14 1.04
C LEU A 8 5.57 -0.66 1.33
N LEU A 9 6.60 0.08 1.74
CA LEU A 9 6.55 1.51 1.98
C LEU A 9 7.72 2.18 1.25
N SER A 10 7.42 3.00 0.25
CA SER A 10 8.40 3.87 -0.41
C SER A 10 8.12 5.32 -0.02
N VAL A 11 9.17 6.07 0.28
CA VAL A 11 9.09 7.45 0.75
C VAL A 11 10.08 8.35 0.03
N HIS A 12 9.70 9.61 -0.19
CA HIS A 12 10.57 10.68 -0.68
C HIS A 12 10.15 12.00 -0.02
N ASN A 13 11.06 12.61 0.77
CA ASN A 13 10.86 13.89 1.44
C ASN A 13 9.57 13.97 2.26
N ASP A 14 9.46 13.12 3.28
CA ASP A 14 8.29 13.08 4.18
C ASP A 14 8.71 12.86 5.64
N GLU A 15 9.69 13.63 6.12
CA GLU A 15 10.21 13.54 7.51
C GLU A 15 9.13 13.75 8.59
N ILE A 16 8.04 14.47 8.24
CA ILE A 16 6.98 14.82 9.18
C ILE A 16 6.06 13.62 9.47
N ASN A 17 5.73 12.81 8.45
CA ASN A 17 4.69 11.79 8.57
C ASN A 17 5.26 10.37 8.68
N ILE A 18 6.43 10.10 8.07
CA ILE A 18 7.00 8.75 7.93
C ILE A 18 7.07 7.99 9.26
N ARG A 19 7.38 8.65 10.38
CA ARG A 19 7.43 8.04 11.71
C ARG A 19 6.10 7.36 12.06
N LYS A 20 4.99 8.08 11.90
CA LYS A 20 3.65 7.58 12.21
C LYS A 20 3.23 6.42 11.28
N ALA A 21 3.60 6.51 10.01
CA ALA A 21 3.34 5.44 9.04
C ALA A 21 4.07 4.14 9.45
N ILE A 22 5.35 4.21 9.79
CA ILE A 22 6.15 3.06 10.27
C ILE A 22 5.52 2.49 11.55
N GLU A 23 5.26 3.32 12.56
CA GLU A 23 4.66 2.90 13.83
C GLU A 23 3.31 2.21 13.64
N SER A 24 2.50 2.70 12.70
CA SER A 24 1.20 2.11 12.38
C SER A 24 1.30 0.68 11.83
N ILE A 25 2.42 0.34 11.19
CA ILE A 25 2.71 -1.02 10.71
C ILE A 25 3.32 -1.89 11.79
N LEU A 26 4.26 -1.36 12.57
CA LEU A 26 4.93 -2.14 13.62
C LEU A 26 3.97 -2.54 14.77
N THR A 27 2.90 -1.78 14.97
CA THR A 27 1.88 -2.01 16.00
C THR A 27 0.65 -2.79 15.51
N GLN A 28 0.71 -3.42 14.33
CA GLN A 28 -0.37 -4.27 13.82
C GLN A 28 -0.58 -5.50 14.71
N GLU A 29 -1.83 -5.94 14.83
CA GLU A 29 -2.19 -7.20 15.53
C GLU A 29 -1.64 -8.45 14.82
N TYR A 30 -1.38 -8.36 13.53
CA TYR A 30 -0.73 -9.41 12.76
C TYR A 30 0.78 -9.25 12.84
N GLU A 31 1.46 -10.13 13.56
CA GLU A 31 2.88 -9.98 13.92
C GLU A 31 3.86 -10.50 12.86
N ASN A 32 3.45 -11.52 12.05
CA ASN A 32 4.34 -12.14 11.06
C ASN A 32 4.47 -11.29 9.80
N ILE A 33 5.19 -10.17 9.94
CA ILE A 33 5.41 -9.20 8.88
C ILE A 33 6.90 -8.95 8.64
N GLU A 34 7.24 -8.54 7.44
CA GLU A 34 8.44 -7.76 7.14
C GLU A 34 8.01 -6.38 6.58
N LEU A 35 8.63 -5.32 7.02
CA LEU A 35 8.45 -3.97 6.47
C LEU A 35 9.61 -3.65 5.55
N LEU A 36 9.34 -3.64 4.24
CA LEU A 36 10.30 -3.24 3.22
C LEU A 36 10.16 -1.73 3.01
N LEU A 37 11.10 -0.99 3.56
CA LEU A 37 11.12 0.47 3.58
C LEU A 37 12.17 0.96 2.59
N LEU A 38 11.77 1.80 1.64
CA LEU A 38 12.67 2.35 0.64
C LEU A 38 12.62 3.87 0.65
N ASP A 39 13.76 4.49 0.93
CA ASP A 39 13.99 5.92 0.75
C ASP A 39 14.38 6.20 -0.70
N ASP A 40 13.53 6.94 -1.41
CA ASP A 40 13.73 7.27 -2.82
C ASP A 40 14.55 8.57 -2.99
N ALA A 41 15.78 8.56 -2.45
CA ALA A 41 16.73 9.66 -2.47
C ALA A 41 16.19 10.96 -1.82
N SER A 42 15.68 10.86 -0.60
CA SER A 42 15.26 12.05 0.17
C SER A 42 16.43 12.98 0.46
N THR A 43 16.13 14.27 0.50
CA THR A 43 17.08 15.36 0.78
C THR A 43 16.83 16.01 2.15
N ASP A 44 15.71 15.68 2.80
CA ASP A 44 15.37 16.07 4.17
C ASP A 44 15.80 14.99 5.18
N ASN A 45 15.29 15.02 6.39
CA ASN A 45 15.65 14.08 7.44
C ASN A 45 14.94 12.70 7.33
N THR A 46 14.18 12.45 6.26
CA THR A 46 13.39 11.21 6.06
C THR A 46 14.24 9.95 6.21
N TYR A 47 15.40 9.90 5.51
CA TYR A 47 16.27 8.73 5.56
C TYR A 47 16.76 8.42 6.98
N ASN A 48 17.17 9.42 7.74
CA ASN A 48 17.67 9.23 9.11
C ASN A 48 16.56 8.67 10.02
N VAL A 49 15.31 9.13 9.85
CA VAL A 49 14.17 8.58 10.58
C VAL A 49 13.96 7.11 10.21
N CYS A 50 14.01 6.75 8.93
CA CYS A 50 13.89 5.34 8.48
C CYS A 50 15.00 4.47 9.05
N GLU A 51 16.23 4.98 9.06
CA GLU A 51 17.42 4.29 9.57
C GLU A 51 17.31 4.04 11.08
N GLU A 52 16.87 5.04 11.87
CA GLU A 52 16.59 4.90 13.30
C GLU A 52 15.67 3.71 13.59
N TYR A 53 14.54 3.62 12.87
CA TYR A 53 13.59 2.52 13.05
C TYR A 53 14.14 1.16 12.61
N SER A 54 14.99 1.12 11.59
CA SER A 54 15.61 -0.13 11.12
C SER A 54 16.58 -0.74 12.14
N TYR A 55 17.15 0.07 13.04
CA TYR A 55 17.95 -0.42 14.16
C TYR A 55 17.11 -0.88 15.35
N ILE A 56 15.91 -0.34 15.52
CA ILE A 56 15.02 -0.64 16.65
C ILE A 56 14.22 -1.94 16.40
N ASP A 57 13.78 -2.19 15.15
CA ASP A 57 12.92 -3.33 14.83
C ASP A 57 13.49 -4.14 13.65
N ASN A 58 13.86 -5.39 13.91
CA ASN A 58 14.48 -6.30 12.94
C ASN A 58 13.54 -6.76 11.81
N ARG A 59 12.24 -6.48 11.92
CA ARG A 59 11.27 -6.71 10.83
C ARG A 59 11.43 -5.70 9.71
N ILE A 60 12.14 -4.58 9.94
CA ILE A 60 12.38 -3.54 8.93
C ILE A 60 13.60 -3.90 8.09
N LYS A 61 13.42 -3.87 6.77
CA LYS A 61 14.48 -3.96 5.78
C LYS A 61 14.55 -2.64 5.03
N LEU A 62 15.54 -1.81 5.36
CA LEU A 62 15.73 -0.49 4.77
C LEU A 62 16.54 -0.57 3.49
N PHE A 63 16.07 0.12 2.45
CA PHE A 63 16.72 0.32 1.17
C PHE A 63 16.79 1.80 0.84
N LYS A 64 17.77 2.19 0.00
CA LYS A 64 17.92 3.55 -0.50
C LYS A 64 18.17 3.56 -2.00
N ASN A 65 17.58 4.48 -2.71
CA ASN A 65 17.92 4.80 -4.08
C ASN A 65 19.00 5.89 -4.11
N SER A 66 19.88 5.86 -5.11
CA SER A 66 20.91 6.89 -5.31
C SER A 66 20.35 8.18 -5.91
N GLU A 67 19.21 8.08 -6.57
CA GLU A 67 18.45 9.18 -7.19
C GLU A 67 16.94 8.91 -7.08
N ASN A 68 16.12 9.94 -7.18
CA ASN A 68 14.66 9.78 -7.15
C ASN A 68 14.18 9.07 -8.43
N GLN A 69 13.72 7.83 -8.28
CA GLN A 69 13.23 6.99 -9.37
C GLN A 69 11.70 7.00 -9.49
N GLY A 70 11.02 7.58 -8.52
CA GLY A 70 9.57 7.64 -8.44
C GLY A 70 8.94 6.38 -7.84
N LEU A 71 7.69 6.54 -7.40
CA LEU A 71 6.94 5.52 -6.64
C LEU A 71 6.88 4.15 -7.35
N THR A 72 6.60 4.15 -8.65
CA THR A 72 6.40 2.92 -9.44
C THR A 72 7.63 2.02 -9.43
N LYS A 73 8.81 2.59 -9.76
CA LYS A 73 10.07 1.84 -9.78
C LYS A 73 10.50 1.41 -8.39
N SER A 74 10.32 2.28 -7.40
CA SER A 74 10.63 2.00 -6.01
C SER A 74 9.77 0.86 -5.46
N LEU A 75 8.46 0.81 -5.77
CA LEU A 75 7.59 -0.32 -5.43
C LEU A 75 8.02 -1.61 -6.13
N ASN A 76 8.33 -1.58 -7.42
CA ASN A 76 8.79 -2.76 -8.14
C ASN A 76 10.12 -3.30 -7.57
N LYS A 77 11.02 -2.41 -7.13
CA LYS A 77 12.24 -2.81 -6.44
C LYS A 77 11.93 -3.53 -5.11
N LEU A 78 10.98 -3.03 -4.33
CA LEU A 78 10.54 -3.66 -3.09
C LEU A 78 9.84 -5.00 -3.33
N ILE A 79 8.97 -5.11 -4.35
CA ILE A 79 8.31 -6.37 -4.72
C ILE A 79 9.36 -7.47 -5.00
N LYS A 80 10.42 -7.14 -5.74
CA LYS A 80 11.51 -8.08 -6.04
C LYS A 80 12.33 -8.51 -4.82
N LYS A 81 12.24 -7.76 -3.71
CA LYS A 81 12.93 -8.03 -2.44
C LYS A 81 12.01 -8.67 -1.39
N SER A 82 10.71 -8.76 -1.67
CA SER A 82 9.73 -9.31 -0.74
C SER A 82 9.82 -10.84 -0.65
N ASN A 83 9.59 -11.39 0.54
CA ASN A 83 9.54 -12.83 0.79
C ASN A 83 8.14 -13.30 1.26
N GLY A 84 7.22 -12.37 1.49
CA GLY A 84 5.88 -12.68 1.97
C GLY A 84 5.00 -13.36 0.93
N VAL A 85 4.13 -14.24 1.40
CA VAL A 85 3.06 -14.84 0.57
C VAL A 85 2.06 -13.77 0.13
N PHE A 86 1.89 -12.75 0.97
CA PHE A 86 1.08 -11.58 0.66
C PHE A 86 1.95 -10.32 0.65
N ILE A 87 1.57 -9.39 -0.22
CA ILE A 87 2.11 -8.04 -0.29
C ILE A 87 1.02 -7.08 0.17
N ALA A 88 1.32 -6.22 1.12
CA ALA A 88 0.47 -5.11 1.56
C ALA A 88 1.14 -3.76 1.22
N ARG A 89 0.33 -2.78 0.82
CA ARG A 89 0.81 -1.42 0.50
C ARG A 89 0.64 -0.49 1.70
N GLN A 90 1.58 0.42 1.90
CA GLN A 90 1.50 1.52 2.87
C GLN A 90 2.05 2.81 2.24
N ASP A 91 1.31 3.92 2.35
CA ASP A 91 1.80 5.26 2.00
C ASP A 91 2.49 5.91 3.20
N SER A 92 3.50 6.76 2.95
CA SER A 92 4.36 7.35 3.99
C SER A 92 3.65 8.38 4.87
N ASP A 93 2.57 8.96 4.37
CA ASP A 93 1.77 10.00 5.04
C ASP A 93 0.44 9.50 5.64
N ASP A 94 0.16 8.20 5.50
CA ASP A 94 -1.09 7.55 5.91
C ASP A 94 -0.90 6.65 7.14
N ILE A 95 -2.02 6.26 7.77
CA ILE A 95 -2.05 5.43 8.98
C ILE A 95 -2.85 4.15 8.74
N SER A 96 -2.25 3.00 8.99
CA SER A 96 -2.95 1.71 9.09
C SER A 96 -3.56 1.54 10.47
N TYR A 97 -4.85 1.19 10.55
CA TYR A 97 -5.45 0.83 11.82
C TYR A 97 -4.96 -0.55 12.29
N LYS A 98 -4.87 -0.73 13.60
CA LYS A 98 -4.22 -1.85 14.29
C LYS A 98 -4.61 -3.25 13.75
N ASN A 99 -5.87 -3.41 13.38
CA ASN A 99 -6.43 -4.68 12.88
C ASN A 99 -6.39 -4.83 11.35
N ARG A 100 -5.78 -3.87 10.62
CA ARG A 100 -5.84 -3.87 9.14
C ARG A 100 -5.28 -5.15 8.54
N LEU A 101 -4.04 -5.50 8.86
CA LEU A 101 -3.38 -6.67 8.25
C LEU A 101 -4.07 -7.97 8.64
N MET A 102 -4.52 -8.10 9.89
CA MET A 102 -5.25 -9.27 10.38
C MET A 102 -6.60 -9.45 9.65
N ASP A 103 -7.38 -8.38 9.51
CA ASP A 103 -8.68 -8.43 8.83
C ASP A 103 -8.54 -8.77 7.35
N GLN A 104 -7.54 -8.19 6.67
CA GLN A 104 -7.28 -8.45 5.26
C GLN A 104 -6.74 -9.87 5.03
N TYR A 105 -5.81 -10.33 5.86
CA TYR A 105 -5.28 -11.68 5.82
C TYR A 105 -6.39 -12.72 6.01
N ASN A 106 -7.18 -12.59 7.09
CA ASN A 106 -8.28 -13.49 7.37
C ASN A 106 -9.30 -13.53 6.24
N PHE A 107 -9.56 -12.41 5.58
CA PHE A 107 -10.43 -12.38 4.40
C PHE A 107 -9.82 -13.19 3.25
N LEU A 108 -8.55 -12.98 2.91
CA LEU A 108 -7.91 -13.63 1.75
C LEU A 108 -7.75 -15.14 1.92
N ILE A 109 -7.40 -15.61 3.12
CA ILE A 109 -7.23 -17.06 3.37
C ILE A 109 -8.56 -17.83 3.44
N ASN A 110 -9.67 -17.15 3.76
CA ASN A 110 -11.00 -17.77 3.89
C ASN A 110 -11.91 -17.48 2.66
N SER A 111 -11.35 -17.03 1.56
CA SER A 111 -12.11 -16.72 0.35
C SER A 111 -11.33 -17.11 -0.93
N ASP A 112 -12.03 -17.07 -2.06
CA ASP A 112 -11.43 -17.31 -3.39
C ASP A 112 -10.91 -16.02 -4.07
N PHE A 113 -10.63 -14.97 -3.26
CA PHE A 113 -10.06 -13.73 -3.74
C PHE A 113 -8.54 -13.73 -3.60
N ASP A 114 -7.85 -13.17 -4.59
CA ASP A 114 -6.41 -12.97 -4.54
C ASP A 114 -6.01 -11.60 -4.02
N ILE A 115 -6.99 -10.67 -4.00
CA ILE A 115 -6.75 -9.24 -3.78
C ILE A 115 -7.88 -8.67 -2.95
N CYS A 116 -7.52 -7.84 -1.98
CA CYS A 116 -8.47 -6.98 -1.30
C CYS A 116 -7.92 -5.57 -1.06
N THR A 117 -8.85 -4.64 -0.94
CA THR A 117 -8.65 -3.30 -0.42
C THR A 117 -9.66 -3.05 0.69
N SER A 118 -9.55 -1.95 1.41
CA SER A 118 -10.51 -1.59 2.45
C SER A 118 -11.08 -0.18 2.27
N LEU A 119 -11.99 0.21 3.15
CA LEU A 119 -12.39 1.60 3.28
C LEU A 119 -11.30 2.35 4.07
N ALA A 120 -11.22 3.65 3.80
CA ALA A 120 -10.38 4.56 4.56
C ALA A 120 -11.17 5.78 5.02
N LYS A 121 -10.79 6.33 6.17
CA LYS A 121 -11.25 7.63 6.66
C LYS A 121 -10.29 8.70 6.16
N ILE A 122 -10.81 9.85 5.76
CA ILE A 122 -9.97 11.02 5.49
C ILE A 122 -9.62 11.66 6.82
N LYS A 123 -8.32 11.88 7.06
CA LYS A 123 -7.81 12.56 8.24
C LYS A 123 -8.53 13.90 8.44
N ASP A 124 -8.83 14.23 9.67
CA ASP A 124 -9.51 15.46 10.08
C ASP A 124 -10.90 15.69 9.43
N ARG A 125 -11.49 14.66 8.83
CA ARG A 125 -12.83 14.71 8.24
C ARG A 125 -13.64 13.48 8.63
N SER A 126 -14.95 13.65 8.79
CA SER A 126 -15.88 12.52 9.02
C SER A 126 -16.17 11.70 7.75
N LYS A 127 -15.40 11.90 6.69
CA LYS A 127 -15.65 11.29 5.38
C LYS A 127 -14.91 9.97 5.23
N VAL A 128 -15.67 8.92 4.88
CA VAL A 128 -15.13 7.60 4.52
C VAL A 128 -15.14 7.42 3.01
N ILE A 129 -14.05 6.92 2.47
CA ILE A 129 -13.88 6.61 1.05
C ILE A 129 -13.55 5.11 0.85
N PRO A 130 -13.81 4.54 -0.35
CA PRO A 130 -14.62 5.14 -1.40
C PRO A 130 -16.07 5.33 -0.93
N GLY A 131 -16.70 6.41 -1.38
CA GLY A 131 -18.08 6.75 -1.02
C GLY A 131 -19.09 5.77 -1.62
N PHE A 132 -20.02 6.25 -2.46
CA PHE A 132 -21.08 5.40 -3.07
C PHE A 132 -20.49 4.24 -3.90
N SER A 133 -19.32 4.39 -4.52
CA SER A 133 -18.70 3.34 -5.35
C SER A 133 -18.35 2.05 -4.60
N LYS A 134 -18.27 2.06 -3.27
CA LYS A 134 -18.11 0.84 -2.46
C LYS A 134 -19.27 -0.16 -2.56
N HIS A 135 -20.45 0.30 -3.02
CA HIS A 135 -21.65 -0.51 -3.22
C HIS A 135 -21.79 -1.04 -4.65
N LEU A 136 -21.01 -0.52 -5.57
CA LEU A 136 -21.01 -0.94 -6.97
C LEU A 136 -20.05 -2.12 -7.17
N ASN A 137 -20.30 -2.87 -8.27
CA ASN A 137 -19.34 -3.91 -8.67
C ASN A 137 -18.02 -3.24 -9.10
N PRO A 138 -16.89 -3.50 -8.41
CA PRO A 138 -15.62 -2.86 -8.72
C PRO A 138 -15.12 -3.19 -10.14
N ASN A 139 -15.45 -4.36 -10.68
CA ASN A 139 -15.09 -4.75 -12.06
C ASN A 139 -15.76 -3.90 -13.13
N ILE A 140 -16.93 -3.32 -12.80
CA ILE A 140 -17.61 -2.37 -13.69
C ILE A 140 -17.10 -0.96 -13.42
N THR A 141 -17.00 -0.58 -12.16
CA THR A 141 -16.64 0.78 -11.75
C THR A 141 -15.23 1.16 -12.24
N VAL A 142 -14.30 0.22 -12.26
CA VAL A 142 -12.90 0.43 -12.71
C VAL A 142 -12.80 0.89 -14.16
N LYS A 143 -13.82 0.62 -14.99
CA LYS A 143 -13.85 1.09 -16.39
C LYS A 143 -13.98 2.62 -16.50
N TYR A 144 -14.53 3.25 -15.47
CA TYR A 144 -14.85 4.68 -15.46
C TYR A 144 -14.01 5.48 -14.45
N LYS A 145 -13.63 4.87 -13.33
CA LYS A 145 -12.83 5.49 -12.29
C LYS A 145 -12.18 4.42 -11.40
N ASN A 146 -11.08 4.78 -10.74
CA ASN A 146 -10.49 3.92 -9.71
C ASN A 146 -11.39 3.88 -8.45
N PRO A 147 -12.03 2.73 -8.12
CA PRO A 147 -12.81 2.58 -6.91
C PRO A 147 -11.96 2.15 -5.70
N PHE A 148 -10.70 1.82 -5.92
CA PHE A 148 -9.82 1.24 -4.92
C PHE A 148 -8.92 2.31 -4.29
N ILE A 149 -8.50 2.07 -3.06
CA ILE A 149 -7.55 2.90 -2.33
C ILE A 149 -6.21 2.17 -2.33
N HIS A 150 -5.21 2.73 -3.00
CA HIS A 150 -3.92 2.10 -3.21
C HIS A 150 -3.21 1.74 -1.90
N GLY A 151 -3.16 2.66 -0.93
CA GLY A 151 -2.55 2.43 0.38
C GLY A 151 -3.15 1.26 1.17
N THR A 152 -4.38 0.83 0.81
CA THR A 152 -5.05 -0.30 1.47
C THR A 152 -4.91 -1.64 0.73
N LEU A 153 -4.19 -1.70 -0.37
CA LEU A 153 -4.00 -2.93 -1.15
C LEU A 153 -3.36 -4.03 -0.31
N MET A 154 -3.95 -5.23 -0.34
CA MET A 154 -3.28 -6.50 -0.01
C MET A 154 -3.56 -7.50 -1.12
N ILE A 155 -2.51 -8.17 -1.60
CA ILE A 155 -2.53 -9.06 -2.76
C ILE A 155 -1.61 -10.26 -2.53
N LYS A 156 -1.94 -11.43 -3.09
CA LYS A 156 -1.01 -12.56 -3.16
C LYS A 156 0.21 -12.19 -3.99
N SER A 157 1.40 -12.43 -3.47
CA SER A 157 2.68 -12.08 -4.14
C SER A 157 2.79 -12.71 -5.52
N GLU A 158 2.41 -13.98 -5.65
CA GLU A 158 2.39 -14.69 -6.94
C GLU A 158 1.51 -14.01 -8.00
N THR A 159 0.33 -13.52 -7.58
CA THR A 159 -0.59 -12.80 -8.48
C THR A 159 0.02 -11.51 -8.99
N LEU A 160 0.64 -10.71 -8.10
CA LEU A 160 1.27 -9.45 -8.47
C LEU A 160 2.48 -9.65 -9.39
N ILE A 161 3.29 -10.67 -9.13
CA ILE A 161 4.45 -11.02 -9.97
C ILE A 161 3.98 -11.52 -11.34
N LYS A 162 2.97 -12.37 -11.38
CA LYS A 162 2.45 -12.99 -12.62
C LYS A 162 1.91 -11.98 -13.62
N ILE A 163 1.29 -10.89 -13.14
CA ILE A 163 0.81 -9.81 -14.04
C ILE A 163 1.88 -8.80 -14.43
N GLY A 164 3.13 -8.97 -13.99
CA GLY A 164 4.25 -8.11 -14.34
C GLY A 164 4.47 -6.92 -13.40
N MET A 165 3.87 -6.94 -12.20
CA MET A 165 4.00 -5.89 -11.17
C MET A 165 3.40 -4.55 -11.63
N TYR A 166 3.94 -3.41 -11.17
CA TYR A 166 3.52 -2.10 -11.65
C TYR A 166 4.14 -1.76 -13.00
N ASN A 167 3.35 -1.18 -13.90
CA ASN A 167 3.85 -0.76 -15.21
C ASN A 167 4.64 0.55 -15.09
N GLU A 168 5.96 0.49 -15.30
CA GLU A 168 6.88 1.62 -15.14
C GLU A 168 6.72 2.72 -16.19
N ASN A 169 5.99 2.48 -17.27
CA ASN A 169 5.64 3.50 -18.25
C ASN A 169 4.53 4.44 -17.75
N PHE A 170 3.88 4.11 -16.62
CA PHE A 170 2.88 4.96 -15.98
C PHE A 170 3.50 5.70 -14.80
N TYR A 171 3.87 6.94 -15.02
CA TYR A 171 4.38 7.81 -13.96
C TYR A 171 3.25 8.26 -13.00
N TYR A 172 2.06 8.52 -13.55
CA TYR A 172 0.83 8.83 -12.80
C TYR A 172 -0.21 7.74 -13.01
N ALA A 173 -1.14 7.60 -12.03
CA ALA A 173 -2.22 6.61 -12.06
C ALA A 173 -1.73 5.15 -12.23
N GLN A 174 -0.52 4.84 -11.77
CA GLN A 174 0.07 3.50 -11.77
C GLN A 174 -0.79 2.50 -10.99
N ASP A 175 -1.45 2.94 -9.93
CA ASP A 175 -2.41 2.16 -9.15
C ASP A 175 -3.65 1.82 -9.97
N TYR A 176 -4.20 2.79 -10.70
CA TYR A 176 -5.36 2.55 -11.56
C TYR A 176 -5.02 1.56 -12.69
N LYS A 177 -3.83 1.71 -13.30
CA LYS A 177 -3.35 0.78 -14.31
C LYS A 177 -3.24 -0.63 -13.74
N LEU A 178 -2.63 -0.81 -12.55
CA LEU A 178 -2.51 -2.08 -11.87
C LEU A 178 -3.89 -2.74 -11.64
N PHE A 179 -4.84 -2.03 -11.06
CA PHE A 179 -6.17 -2.56 -10.80
C PHE A 179 -6.92 -2.93 -12.09
N LYS A 180 -6.72 -2.14 -13.14
CA LYS A 180 -7.30 -2.44 -14.46
C LYS A 180 -6.71 -3.72 -15.03
N ASP A 181 -5.39 -3.89 -15.01
CA ASP A 181 -4.72 -5.09 -15.49
C ASP A 181 -5.15 -6.35 -14.72
N LEU A 182 -5.26 -6.26 -13.39
CA LEU A 182 -5.75 -7.35 -12.57
C LEU A 182 -7.16 -7.80 -12.98
N ILE A 183 -8.07 -6.85 -13.22
CA ILE A 183 -9.45 -7.15 -13.62
C ILE A 183 -9.50 -7.70 -15.05
N GLU A 184 -8.73 -7.15 -15.98
CA GLU A 184 -8.63 -7.64 -17.37
C GLU A 184 -8.09 -9.07 -17.42
N ASN A 185 -7.18 -9.43 -16.50
CA ASN A 185 -6.69 -10.80 -16.31
C ASN A 185 -7.62 -11.67 -15.43
N LYS A 186 -8.87 -11.24 -15.21
CA LYS A 186 -9.94 -11.97 -14.49
C LYS A 186 -9.66 -12.23 -13.00
N HIS A 187 -8.74 -11.50 -12.38
CA HIS A 187 -8.56 -11.57 -10.94
C HIS A 187 -9.73 -10.90 -10.20
N LYS A 188 -10.14 -11.52 -9.10
CA LYS A 188 -11.23 -11.03 -8.26
C LYS A 188 -10.70 -10.08 -7.20
N ILE A 189 -11.18 -8.85 -7.18
CA ILE A 189 -10.82 -7.84 -6.19
C ILE A 189 -12.01 -7.53 -5.30
N LYS A 190 -11.80 -7.50 -3.98
CA LYS A 190 -12.82 -7.14 -2.99
C LYS A 190 -12.47 -5.86 -2.24
N ILE A 191 -13.44 -4.99 -2.08
CA ILE A 191 -13.37 -3.91 -1.10
C ILE A 191 -14.00 -4.41 0.20
N ILE A 192 -13.18 -4.64 1.23
CA ILE A 192 -13.65 -4.98 2.58
C ILE A 192 -14.38 -3.78 3.16
N LYS A 193 -15.64 -3.96 3.58
CA LYS A 193 -16.49 -2.88 4.10
C LYS A 193 -16.17 -2.52 5.56
N LYS A 194 -14.88 -2.46 5.90
CA LYS A 194 -14.35 -1.97 7.18
C LYS A 194 -13.45 -0.78 6.92
N VAL A 195 -13.47 0.20 7.80
CA VAL A 195 -12.50 1.31 7.79
C VAL A 195 -11.25 0.82 8.49
N LEU A 196 -10.21 0.56 7.72
CA LEU A 196 -8.95 -0.02 8.21
C LEU A 196 -7.74 0.91 7.99
N TYR A 197 -8.00 2.12 7.51
CA TYR A 197 -6.96 3.03 7.08
C TYR A 197 -7.38 4.50 7.26
N GLU A 198 -6.43 5.38 7.52
CA GLU A 198 -6.65 6.83 7.54
C GLU A 198 -5.73 7.48 6.50
N ILE A 199 -6.33 8.26 5.60
CA ILE A 199 -5.62 8.95 4.51
C ILE A 199 -5.38 10.39 4.90
N ASN A 200 -4.13 10.83 4.75
CA ASN A 200 -3.75 12.22 4.76
C ASN A 200 -3.96 12.83 3.36
N MET A 201 -4.81 13.84 3.23
CA MET A 201 -5.11 14.50 1.95
C MET A 201 -4.53 15.92 1.86
N THR A 202 -3.69 16.34 2.78
CA THR A 202 -3.20 17.73 2.84
C THR A 202 -2.19 18.06 1.73
N ASP A 203 -1.44 17.05 1.20
CA ASP A 203 -0.37 17.24 0.22
C ASP A 203 -0.45 16.34 -1.03
N ASN A 204 -1.63 15.82 -1.35
CA ASN A 204 -1.79 14.86 -2.43
C ASN A 204 -1.34 15.44 -3.79
N ILE A 205 -0.32 14.82 -4.40
CA ILE A 205 0.21 15.10 -5.74
C ILE A 205 -0.91 15.06 -6.80
N SER A 206 -1.93 14.23 -6.61
CA SER A 206 -3.09 14.13 -7.50
C SER A 206 -3.98 15.37 -7.52
N MET A 207 -3.87 16.27 -6.54
CA MET A 207 -4.59 17.55 -6.52
C MET A 207 -3.78 18.70 -7.11
N LYS A 208 -2.46 18.60 -7.20
CA LYS A 208 -1.57 19.65 -7.73
C LYS A 208 -1.53 19.68 -9.28
N ASN A 209 -2.07 18.66 -9.94
CA ASN A 209 -2.04 18.47 -11.40
C ASN A 209 -3.44 18.48 -12.04
N LYS A 210 -4.37 19.27 -11.49
CA LYS A 210 -5.67 19.56 -12.14
C LYS A 210 -5.64 20.92 -12.80
#